data_32b531b7977f203ffc91ada4b8a62679
#
_entry.id   32b531b7977f203ffc91ada4b8a62679
#
_cell.length_a   1.000
_cell.length_b   1.000
_cell.length_c   1.000
_cell.angle_alpha   90.00
_cell.angle_beta   90.00
_cell.angle_gamma   90.00
#
_symmetry.space_group_name_H-M   'P 1'
#
loop_
_entity.id
_entity.type
_entity.pdbx_description
1 polymer ?
#
loop_
_entity_poly.entity_id
_entity_poly.type
_entity_poly.pdbx_seq_one_letter_code
_entity_poly.pdbx_strand_id
1 'polypeptide(L)'
;MSMRSALAFLRIFSALLALGSAVPAAAQSPQPSARVVLVDKDNDGGYRTTTNRSYTGVRDRVIKARMLERLRDFLSPVRLPRSIGLLAAECDGGDDASPFYHSGYRTITVCYQFIVLVETITDKMMAAIKKDPKAYPFPITREEFLWGLIGGVLLHESGHALFDVLDVPVFGREEDAADQISILVALHLRPQLAEAAVKSYAYFWHTVPDPDSGVKNGKMNEDFADEHGTGSQRLYNGLCLGYGHSPAVFGKFVSAGWLPQARAKGCAQEYARLESAFVRTVLPFIDTKKMAEVQAVDWLAANYGPAQPATAVTVRNTPPPAATARSDAPPGGQGPVGRGTP
;
A
#
# COMPACT_ATOMS: atom_id res chain seq x y z
N MET A 1 3.68 13.37 -24.48
CA MET A 1 4.45 13.38 -23.21
C MET A 1 5.91 13.56 -23.53
N SER A 2 6.53 14.62 -23.04
CA SER A 2 7.88 15.01 -23.45
C SER A 2 8.93 14.08 -22.80
N MET A 3 9.90 13.62 -23.60
CA MET A 3 11.14 12.98 -23.18
C MET A 3 11.89 13.70 -22.02
N ARG A 4 11.40 14.86 -21.61
CA ARG A 4 11.99 15.67 -20.55
C ARG A 4 11.76 15.09 -19.14
N SER A 5 10.66 14.37 -18.88
CA SER A 5 10.39 13.78 -17.55
C SER A 5 11.22 12.53 -17.29
N ALA A 6 11.44 11.68 -18.29
CA ALA A 6 12.32 10.53 -18.17
C ALA A 6 13.80 10.96 -18.07
N LEU A 7 14.17 12.04 -18.76
CA LEU A 7 15.51 12.63 -18.69
C LEU A 7 15.76 13.39 -17.38
N ALA A 8 14.74 13.91 -16.71
CA ALA A 8 14.89 14.53 -15.40
C ALA A 8 15.24 13.49 -14.32
N PHE A 9 14.60 12.32 -14.35
CA PHE A 9 14.93 11.23 -13.42
C PHE A 9 16.35 10.70 -13.66
N LEU A 10 16.75 10.56 -14.92
CA LEU A 10 18.13 10.16 -15.26
C LEU A 10 19.15 11.26 -14.90
N ARG A 11 18.77 12.55 -14.94
CA ARG A 11 19.66 13.67 -14.58
C ARG A 11 19.82 13.84 -13.08
N ILE A 12 18.82 13.53 -12.27
CA ILE A 12 18.95 13.48 -10.81
C ILE A 12 19.93 12.37 -10.41
N PHE A 13 19.92 11.24 -11.11
CA PHE A 13 20.89 10.15 -10.91
C PHE A 13 22.32 10.55 -11.29
N SER A 14 22.50 11.36 -12.35
CA SER A 14 23.84 11.79 -12.79
C SER A 14 24.43 12.91 -11.91
N ALA A 15 23.61 13.76 -11.31
CA ALA A 15 24.07 14.85 -10.44
C ALA A 15 24.45 14.38 -9.01
N LEU A 16 23.84 13.29 -8.53
CA LEU A 16 24.14 12.72 -7.20
C LEU A 16 25.45 11.91 -7.16
N LEU A 17 25.99 11.51 -8.32
CA LEU A 17 27.32 10.88 -8.41
C LEU A 17 28.48 11.85 -8.12
N ALA A 18 28.22 13.16 -8.05
CA ALA A 18 29.26 14.18 -7.86
C ALA A 18 29.41 14.69 -6.42
N LEU A 19 28.53 14.32 -5.49
CA LEU A 19 28.61 14.68 -4.07
C LEU A 19 29.00 13.47 -3.22
N GLY A 20 30.23 13.00 -3.41
CA GLY A 20 30.84 11.96 -2.62
C GLY A 20 31.12 12.40 -1.19
N SER A 21 30.14 12.35 -0.31
CA SER A 21 30.35 12.33 1.14
C SER A 21 30.41 10.88 1.57
N ALA A 22 31.62 10.40 1.87
CA ALA A 22 31.87 9.04 2.36
C ALA A 22 31.12 8.83 3.69
N VAL A 23 30.03 8.11 3.66
CA VAL A 23 29.47 7.45 4.84
C VAL A 23 30.42 6.29 5.18
N PRO A 24 30.93 6.16 6.42
CA PRO A 24 31.82 5.05 6.76
C PRO A 24 31.06 3.74 6.56
N ALA A 25 31.50 2.94 5.60
CA ALA A 25 31.00 1.59 5.40
C ALA A 25 31.48 0.75 6.60
N ALA A 26 30.57 0.48 7.54
CA ALA A 26 30.78 -0.64 8.43
C ALA A 26 30.85 -1.92 7.58
N ALA A 27 32.01 -2.54 7.57
CA ALA A 27 32.25 -3.80 6.88
C ALA A 27 31.36 -4.88 7.49
N GLN A 28 30.19 -5.09 6.90
CA GLN A 28 29.33 -6.23 7.21
C GLN A 28 29.88 -7.45 6.47
N SER A 29 30.14 -8.51 7.24
CA SER A 29 30.43 -9.86 6.71
C SER A 29 29.33 -10.24 5.69
N PRO A 30 29.65 -11.00 4.62
CA PRO A 30 28.64 -11.42 3.66
C PRO A 30 27.64 -12.34 4.36
N GLN A 31 26.53 -11.80 4.80
CA GLN A 31 25.35 -12.55 5.18
C GLN A 31 24.78 -13.24 3.93
N PRO A 32 24.25 -14.46 4.00
CA PRO A 32 23.51 -15.05 2.90
C PRO A 32 22.48 -14.01 2.48
N SER A 33 22.50 -13.61 1.21
CA SER A 33 21.79 -12.45 0.68
C SER A 33 20.31 -12.48 1.10
N ALA A 34 19.94 -11.63 2.05
CA ALA A 34 18.57 -11.49 2.47
C ALA A 34 17.72 -11.08 1.25
N ARG A 35 16.54 -11.65 1.13
CA ARG A 35 15.69 -11.52 -0.06
C ARG A 35 14.22 -11.64 0.30
N VAL A 36 13.35 -11.25 -0.60
CA VAL A 36 11.92 -11.56 -0.53
C VAL A 36 11.72 -13.04 -0.87
N VAL A 37 11.07 -13.78 0.02
CA VAL A 37 10.85 -15.23 -0.11
C VAL A 37 9.39 -15.59 0.09
N LEU A 38 8.90 -16.59 -0.64
CA LEU A 38 7.60 -17.18 -0.37
C LEU A 38 7.72 -18.06 0.90
N VAL A 39 6.75 -17.92 1.81
CA VAL A 39 6.73 -18.70 3.07
C VAL A 39 6.10 -20.07 2.81
N ASP A 40 6.91 -20.97 2.25
CA ASP A 40 6.50 -22.30 1.82
C ASP A 40 6.82 -23.35 2.91
N LYS A 41 5.92 -23.48 3.90
CA LYS A 41 6.08 -24.46 4.97
C LYS A 41 5.53 -25.84 4.64
N ASP A 42 4.53 -25.91 3.75
CA ASP A 42 3.76 -27.13 3.48
C ASP A 42 3.78 -27.50 1.98
N ASN A 43 4.83 -27.10 1.26
CA ASN A 43 4.96 -27.22 -0.21
C ASN A 43 3.78 -26.58 -0.97
N ASP A 44 3.24 -25.50 -0.42
CA ASP A 44 2.11 -24.75 -0.98
C ASP A 44 2.53 -23.50 -1.77
N GLY A 45 3.84 -23.29 -1.92
CA GLY A 45 4.42 -22.14 -2.63
C GLY A 45 4.07 -20.80 -1.98
N GLY A 46 3.75 -20.79 -0.68
CA GLY A 46 3.30 -19.61 0.05
C GLY A 46 1.79 -19.35 -0.04
N TYR A 47 1.04 -20.23 -0.71
CA TYR A 47 -0.43 -20.12 -0.84
C TYR A 47 -1.13 -21.16 0.03
N ARG A 48 -1.44 -20.83 1.27
CA ARG A 48 -2.05 -21.74 2.23
C ARG A 48 -3.32 -22.39 1.70
N THR A 49 -3.46 -23.66 1.96
CA THR A 49 -4.70 -24.38 1.70
C THR A 49 -5.82 -23.84 2.59
N THR A 50 -7.05 -23.86 2.06
CA THR A 50 -8.26 -23.50 2.82
C THR A 50 -9.30 -24.57 2.59
N THR A 51 -10.04 -24.90 3.64
CA THR A 51 -11.22 -25.80 3.56
C THR A 51 -12.50 -25.00 3.30
N ASN A 52 -12.45 -23.69 3.41
CA ASN A 52 -13.56 -22.81 3.11
C ASN A 52 -13.80 -22.73 1.59
N ARG A 53 -14.93 -23.27 1.12
CA ARG A 53 -15.28 -23.30 -0.28
C ARG A 53 -15.33 -21.91 -0.93
N SER A 54 -15.64 -20.88 -0.16
CA SER A 54 -15.66 -19.49 -0.66
C SER A 54 -14.28 -19.01 -1.09
N TYR A 55 -13.21 -19.52 -0.48
CA TYR A 55 -11.83 -19.04 -0.73
C TYR A 55 -11.02 -20.00 -1.61
N THR A 56 -11.46 -21.24 -1.82
CA THR A 56 -10.74 -22.18 -2.70
C THR A 56 -10.55 -21.59 -4.10
N GLY A 57 -11.63 -21.09 -4.71
CA GLY A 57 -11.56 -20.47 -6.03
C GLY A 57 -10.71 -19.17 -6.06
N VAL A 58 -10.68 -18.41 -4.96
CA VAL A 58 -9.81 -17.23 -4.81
C VAL A 58 -8.36 -17.66 -4.80
N ARG A 59 -8.02 -18.66 -3.98
CA ARG A 59 -6.67 -19.23 -3.91
C ARG A 59 -6.17 -19.65 -5.29
N ASP A 60 -6.99 -20.38 -6.04
CA ASP A 60 -6.63 -20.85 -7.38
C ASP A 60 -6.39 -19.68 -8.36
N ARG A 61 -7.20 -18.61 -8.26
CA ARG A 61 -7.02 -17.40 -9.08
C ARG A 61 -5.72 -16.66 -8.75
N VAL A 62 -5.40 -16.46 -7.45
CA VAL A 62 -4.18 -15.73 -7.07
C VAL A 62 -2.91 -16.54 -7.36
N ILE A 63 -2.97 -17.89 -7.28
CA ILE A 63 -1.90 -18.78 -7.76
C ILE A 63 -1.72 -18.64 -9.26
N LYS A 64 -2.80 -18.74 -10.04
CA LYS A 64 -2.75 -18.59 -11.51
C LYS A 64 -2.21 -17.22 -11.91
N ALA A 65 -2.57 -16.17 -11.18
CA ALA A 65 -2.04 -14.81 -11.36
C ALA A 65 -0.59 -14.66 -10.91
N ARG A 66 -0.03 -15.66 -10.21
CA ARG A 66 1.32 -15.61 -9.63
C ARG A 66 1.52 -14.38 -8.74
N MET A 67 0.53 -14.07 -7.92
CA MET A 67 0.47 -12.80 -7.19
C MET A 67 1.67 -12.59 -6.25
N LEU A 68 2.04 -13.60 -5.47
CA LEU A 68 3.17 -13.52 -4.56
C LEU A 68 4.52 -13.46 -5.30
N GLU A 69 4.66 -14.22 -6.37
CA GLU A 69 5.87 -14.19 -7.20
C GLU A 69 6.04 -12.82 -7.87
N ARG A 70 4.95 -12.22 -8.36
CA ARG A 70 4.98 -10.85 -8.91
C ARG A 70 5.42 -9.85 -7.86
N LEU A 71 4.86 -9.91 -6.64
CA LEU A 71 5.28 -9.02 -5.56
C LEU A 71 6.75 -9.24 -5.19
N ARG A 72 7.20 -10.51 -5.10
CA ARG A 72 8.61 -10.83 -4.90
C ARG A 72 9.49 -10.23 -5.99
N ASP A 73 9.11 -10.40 -7.25
CA ASP A 73 9.88 -9.94 -8.39
C ASP A 73 9.88 -8.40 -8.44
N PHE A 74 8.76 -7.75 -8.08
CA PHE A 74 8.65 -6.30 -7.93
C PHE A 74 9.60 -5.74 -6.87
N LEU A 75 9.72 -6.41 -5.72
CA LEU A 75 10.60 -6.01 -4.62
C LEU A 75 12.06 -6.45 -4.82
N SER A 76 12.37 -7.21 -5.88
CA SER A 76 13.71 -7.76 -6.13
C SER A 76 14.84 -6.74 -6.27
N PRO A 77 14.59 -5.45 -6.66
CA PRO A 77 15.63 -4.43 -6.67
C PRO A 77 16.12 -4.02 -5.29
N VAL A 78 15.37 -4.31 -4.23
CA VAL A 78 15.73 -3.88 -2.87
C VAL A 78 16.80 -4.79 -2.29
N ARG A 79 17.94 -4.22 -1.90
CA ARG A 79 19.01 -4.88 -1.15
C ARG A 79 18.62 -4.92 0.32
N LEU A 80 18.04 -6.03 0.73
CA LEU A 80 17.49 -6.19 2.07
C LEU A 80 18.60 -6.63 3.06
N PRO A 81 18.69 -6.04 4.26
CA PRO A 81 19.54 -6.56 5.34
C PRO A 81 18.93 -7.79 6.02
N ARG A 82 17.61 -7.93 5.96
CA ARG A 82 16.82 -9.05 6.50
C ARG A 82 15.80 -9.51 5.48
N SER A 83 15.50 -10.81 5.42
CA SER A 83 14.51 -11.33 4.47
C SER A 83 13.09 -10.92 4.85
N ILE A 84 12.24 -10.71 3.81
CA ILE A 84 10.80 -10.49 3.93
C ILE A 84 10.09 -11.73 3.40
N GLY A 85 9.18 -12.30 4.21
CA GLY A 85 8.31 -13.39 3.81
C GLY A 85 7.07 -12.90 3.09
N LEU A 86 6.57 -13.67 2.13
CA LEU A 86 5.28 -13.46 1.47
C LEU A 86 4.39 -14.67 1.69
N LEU A 87 3.15 -14.45 2.09
CA LEU A 87 2.17 -15.48 2.38
C LEU A 87 0.79 -15.05 1.86
N ALA A 88 0.03 -15.98 1.30
CA ALA A 88 -1.40 -15.82 1.04
C ALA A 88 -2.17 -16.88 1.82
N ALA A 89 -3.19 -16.48 2.56
CA ALA A 89 -3.93 -17.36 3.45
C ALA A 89 -5.38 -16.90 3.67
N GLU A 90 -6.20 -17.80 4.21
CA GLU A 90 -7.38 -17.40 4.96
C GLU A 90 -6.90 -16.84 6.30
N CYS A 91 -7.30 -15.61 6.62
CA CYS A 91 -6.86 -14.92 7.82
C CYS A 91 -7.92 -14.97 8.92
N ASP A 92 -7.49 -14.79 10.17
CA ASP A 92 -8.40 -14.53 11.27
C ASP A 92 -9.09 -13.16 11.07
N GLY A 93 -10.29 -12.96 11.61
CA GLY A 93 -11.05 -11.71 11.46
C GLY A 93 -12.27 -11.82 10.52
N GLY A 94 -12.54 -13.01 9.98
CA GLY A 94 -13.72 -13.25 9.14
C GLY A 94 -13.65 -12.56 7.79
N ASP A 95 -14.80 -12.13 7.27
CA ASP A 95 -14.92 -11.56 5.92
C ASP A 95 -14.25 -10.17 5.77
N ASP A 96 -13.93 -9.51 6.88
CA ASP A 96 -13.32 -8.17 6.90
C ASP A 96 -11.78 -8.22 7.06
N ALA A 97 -11.18 -9.42 7.03
CA ALA A 97 -9.74 -9.57 7.18
C ALA A 97 -8.97 -8.90 6.03
N SER A 98 -8.07 -7.99 6.39
CA SER A 98 -7.22 -7.23 5.47
C SER A 98 -5.79 -7.80 5.43
N PRO A 99 -5.04 -7.59 4.35
CA PRO A 99 -3.61 -7.86 4.33
C PRO A 99 -2.90 -7.11 5.46
N PHE A 100 -1.76 -7.64 5.89
CA PHE A 100 -0.97 -7.01 6.94
C PHE A 100 0.50 -7.41 6.86
N TYR A 101 1.37 -6.54 7.32
CA TYR A 101 2.76 -6.86 7.63
C TYR A 101 2.92 -7.22 9.10
N HIS A 102 3.57 -8.34 9.39
CA HIS A 102 3.89 -8.77 10.76
C HIS A 102 5.39 -8.59 11.01
N SER A 103 5.77 -7.59 11.82
CA SER A 103 7.18 -7.24 12.09
C SER A 103 7.97 -8.38 12.76
N GLY A 104 7.38 -9.10 13.72
CA GLY A 104 8.03 -10.21 14.40
C GLY A 104 8.44 -11.36 13.48
N TYR A 105 7.66 -11.65 12.44
CA TYR A 105 7.97 -12.66 11.43
C TYR A 105 8.51 -12.05 10.13
N ARG A 106 8.48 -10.74 9.99
CA ARG A 106 8.82 -10.00 8.76
C ARG A 106 8.11 -10.57 7.54
N THR A 107 6.79 -10.76 7.67
CA THR A 107 5.98 -11.41 6.65
C THR A 107 4.82 -10.52 6.26
N ILE A 108 4.65 -10.30 4.96
CA ILE A 108 3.44 -9.72 4.37
C ILE A 108 2.48 -10.86 4.11
N THR A 109 1.32 -10.81 4.74
CA THR A 109 0.24 -11.80 4.56
C THR A 109 -0.89 -11.18 3.75
N VAL A 110 -1.28 -11.86 2.68
CA VAL A 110 -2.42 -11.49 1.83
C VAL A 110 -3.60 -12.38 2.18
N CYS A 111 -4.67 -11.79 2.70
CA CYS A 111 -5.87 -12.52 3.09
C CYS A 111 -6.75 -12.83 1.89
N TYR A 112 -7.24 -14.06 1.76
CA TYR A 112 -8.18 -14.42 0.67
C TYR A 112 -9.47 -13.63 0.76
N GLN A 113 -9.93 -13.32 1.96
CA GLN A 113 -11.07 -12.46 2.24
C GLN A 113 -10.94 -11.08 1.57
N PHE A 114 -9.76 -10.47 1.69
CA PHE A 114 -9.48 -9.20 1.06
C PHE A 114 -9.65 -9.24 -0.46
N ILE A 115 -9.23 -10.32 -1.12
CA ILE A 115 -9.38 -10.46 -2.57
C ILE A 115 -10.88 -10.49 -2.93
N VAL A 116 -11.71 -11.25 -2.18
CA VAL A 116 -13.17 -11.27 -2.36
C VAL A 116 -13.78 -9.88 -2.15
N LEU A 117 -13.34 -9.19 -1.11
CA LEU A 117 -13.79 -7.83 -0.81
C LEU A 117 -13.48 -6.87 -1.96
N VAL A 118 -12.25 -6.88 -2.47
CA VAL A 118 -11.83 -6.01 -3.57
C VAL A 118 -12.58 -6.35 -4.86
N GLU A 119 -12.83 -7.64 -5.17
CA GLU A 119 -13.67 -8.05 -6.29
C GLU A 119 -15.10 -7.47 -6.16
N THR A 120 -15.68 -7.58 -4.97
CA THR A 120 -17.02 -7.06 -4.67
C THR A 120 -17.09 -5.52 -4.80
N ILE A 121 -16.09 -4.83 -4.26
CA ILE A 121 -15.98 -3.36 -4.36
C ILE A 121 -15.81 -2.95 -5.83
N THR A 122 -15.00 -3.70 -6.59
CA THR A 122 -14.79 -3.44 -8.01
C THR A 122 -16.10 -3.51 -8.79
N ASP A 123 -16.90 -4.55 -8.57
CA ASP A 123 -18.17 -4.73 -9.28
C ASP A 123 -19.17 -3.62 -8.90
N LYS A 124 -19.23 -3.22 -7.61
CA LYS A 124 -20.03 -2.07 -7.16
C LYS A 124 -19.57 -0.76 -7.81
N MET A 125 -18.25 -0.54 -7.87
CA MET A 125 -17.68 0.66 -8.50
C MET A 125 -18.01 0.71 -9.99
N MET A 126 -17.83 -0.39 -10.73
CA MET A 126 -18.19 -0.42 -12.15
C MET A 126 -19.68 -0.17 -12.38
N ALA A 127 -20.55 -0.67 -11.50
CA ALA A 127 -21.98 -0.37 -11.56
C ALA A 127 -22.28 1.11 -11.28
N ALA A 128 -21.60 1.72 -10.31
CA ALA A 128 -21.75 3.15 -9.98
C ALA A 128 -21.27 4.05 -11.14
N ILE A 129 -20.12 3.76 -11.73
CA ILE A 129 -19.59 4.48 -12.90
C ILE A 129 -20.54 4.36 -14.10
N LYS A 130 -21.10 3.15 -14.34
CA LYS A 130 -22.07 2.93 -15.41
C LYS A 130 -23.36 3.73 -15.19
N LYS A 131 -23.80 3.87 -13.94
CA LYS A 131 -25.01 4.63 -13.58
C LYS A 131 -24.82 6.14 -13.77
N ASP A 132 -23.67 6.67 -13.37
CA ASP A 132 -23.33 8.10 -13.51
C ASP A 132 -21.87 8.31 -13.91
N PRO A 133 -21.54 8.17 -15.22
CA PRO A 133 -20.18 8.33 -15.68
C PRO A 133 -19.61 9.74 -15.46
N LYS A 134 -20.48 10.76 -15.31
CA LYS A 134 -20.04 12.15 -15.15
C LYS A 134 -19.57 12.46 -13.73
N ALA A 135 -19.98 11.66 -12.75
CA ALA A 135 -19.52 11.77 -11.37
C ALA A 135 -18.03 11.40 -11.21
N TYR A 136 -17.45 10.68 -12.17
CA TYR A 136 -16.08 10.20 -12.10
C TYR A 136 -15.18 10.91 -13.12
N PRO A 137 -14.11 11.62 -12.68
CA PRO A 137 -13.30 12.47 -13.55
C PRO A 137 -12.56 11.73 -14.67
N PHE A 138 -12.24 10.45 -14.45
CA PHE A 138 -11.45 9.66 -15.38
C PHE A 138 -12.16 8.33 -15.70
N PRO A 139 -12.06 7.86 -16.94
CA PRO A 139 -12.43 6.48 -17.25
C PRO A 139 -11.46 5.51 -16.54
N ILE A 140 -12.01 4.37 -16.11
CA ILE A 140 -11.24 3.27 -15.55
C ILE A 140 -11.91 1.95 -15.95
N THR A 141 -11.12 0.97 -16.33
CA THR A 141 -11.60 -0.38 -16.58
C THR A 141 -11.73 -1.18 -15.28
N ARG A 142 -12.46 -2.29 -15.34
CA ARG A 142 -12.59 -3.22 -14.20
C ARG A 142 -11.24 -3.74 -13.74
N GLU A 143 -10.41 -4.13 -14.69
CA GLU A 143 -9.07 -4.67 -14.46
C GLU A 143 -8.15 -3.62 -13.84
N GLU A 144 -8.15 -2.39 -14.35
CA GLU A 144 -7.36 -1.30 -13.79
C GLU A 144 -7.76 -1.01 -12.35
N PHE A 145 -9.07 -0.98 -12.05
CA PHE A 145 -9.55 -0.72 -10.69
C PHE A 145 -9.18 -1.86 -9.74
N LEU A 146 -9.46 -3.11 -10.14
CA LEU A 146 -9.16 -4.31 -9.34
C LEU A 146 -7.67 -4.40 -9.00
N TRP A 147 -6.82 -4.37 -10.03
CA TRP A 147 -5.37 -4.51 -9.82
C TRP A 147 -4.73 -3.27 -9.22
N GLY A 148 -5.28 -2.09 -9.49
CA GLY A 148 -4.84 -0.85 -8.85
C GLY A 148 -5.06 -0.88 -7.34
N LEU A 149 -6.21 -1.41 -6.87
CA LEU A 149 -6.46 -1.59 -5.44
C LEU A 149 -5.58 -2.68 -4.83
N ILE A 150 -5.56 -3.88 -5.42
CA ILE A 150 -4.71 -4.97 -4.90
C ILE A 150 -3.25 -4.52 -4.85
N GLY A 151 -2.74 -3.95 -5.94
CA GLY A 151 -1.37 -3.46 -6.00
C GLY A 151 -1.09 -2.34 -5.00
N GLY A 152 -2.03 -1.41 -4.82
CA GLY A 152 -1.91 -0.32 -3.85
C GLY A 152 -1.76 -0.83 -2.42
N VAL A 153 -2.59 -1.80 -2.01
CA VAL A 153 -2.50 -2.41 -0.68
C VAL A 153 -1.22 -3.24 -0.52
N LEU A 154 -0.83 -4.01 -1.54
CA LEU A 154 0.44 -4.77 -1.48
C LEU A 154 1.65 -3.85 -1.39
N LEU A 155 1.64 -2.68 -2.03
CA LEU A 155 2.68 -1.66 -1.91
C LEU A 155 2.65 -0.99 -0.52
N HIS A 156 1.46 -0.79 0.06
CA HIS A 156 1.28 -0.28 1.42
C HIS A 156 1.91 -1.23 2.45
N GLU A 157 1.57 -2.52 2.42
CA GLU A 157 2.18 -3.53 3.29
C GLU A 157 3.69 -3.67 3.05
N SER A 158 4.13 -3.48 1.80
CA SER A 158 5.56 -3.42 1.48
C SER A 158 6.22 -2.19 2.09
N GLY A 159 5.50 -1.09 2.24
CA GLY A 159 5.95 0.12 2.95
C GLY A 159 6.32 -0.21 4.40
N HIS A 160 5.41 -0.81 5.16
CA HIS A 160 5.66 -1.29 6.52
C HIS A 160 6.88 -2.21 6.60
N ALA A 161 6.96 -3.18 5.69
CA ALA A 161 8.08 -4.11 5.63
C ALA A 161 9.42 -3.39 5.38
N LEU A 162 9.44 -2.38 4.51
CA LEU A 162 10.64 -1.60 4.21
C LEU A 162 11.03 -0.70 5.38
N PHE A 163 10.07 -0.06 6.05
CA PHE A 163 10.35 0.75 7.24
C PHE A 163 11.01 -0.07 8.34
N ASP A 164 10.49 -1.29 8.63
CA ASP A 164 11.08 -2.19 9.62
C ASP A 164 12.45 -2.72 9.19
N VAL A 165 12.57 -3.31 7.98
CA VAL A 165 13.81 -4.02 7.62
C VAL A 165 14.96 -3.10 7.25
N LEU A 166 14.70 -1.88 6.79
CA LEU A 166 15.69 -0.87 6.44
C LEU A 166 15.92 0.13 7.56
N ASP A 167 15.20 0.01 8.68
CA ASP A 167 15.28 0.94 9.82
C ASP A 167 15.01 2.40 9.40
N VAL A 168 13.95 2.60 8.60
CA VAL A 168 13.56 3.92 8.10
C VAL A 168 12.84 4.69 9.19
N PRO A 169 13.33 5.87 9.61
CA PRO A 169 12.65 6.66 10.61
C PRO A 169 11.33 7.23 10.07
N VAL A 170 10.24 6.99 10.77
CA VAL A 170 8.92 7.52 10.44
C VAL A 170 8.50 8.55 11.50
N PHE A 171 8.17 9.76 11.06
CA PHE A 171 7.62 10.81 11.91
C PHE A 171 6.12 10.94 11.68
N GLY A 172 5.33 10.61 12.69
CA GLY A 172 3.88 10.60 12.62
C GLY A 172 3.32 9.19 12.55
N ARG A 173 2.14 9.05 11.97
CA ARG A 173 1.49 7.74 11.83
C ARG A 173 2.18 6.93 10.73
N GLU A 174 2.53 5.69 11.04
CA GLU A 174 3.17 4.79 10.08
C GLU A 174 2.24 4.46 8.92
N GLU A 175 0.93 4.40 9.17
CA GLU A 175 -0.10 4.17 8.16
C GLU A 175 -0.15 5.26 7.09
N ASP A 176 -0.02 6.53 7.49
CA ASP A 176 0.08 7.63 6.53
C ASP A 176 1.37 7.54 5.68
N ALA A 177 2.47 7.12 6.31
CA ALA A 177 3.74 6.93 5.60
C ALA A 177 3.70 5.73 4.63
N ALA A 178 3.04 4.63 5.00
CA ALA A 178 2.82 3.47 4.14
C ALA A 178 1.94 3.81 2.93
N ASP A 179 0.88 4.60 3.12
CA ASP A 179 0.09 5.14 2.00
C ASP A 179 0.93 6.01 1.08
N GLN A 180 1.73 6.92 1.64
CA GLN A 180 2.56 7.83 0.87
C GLN A 180 3.60 7.09 0.03
N ILE A 181 4.30 6.09 0.60
CA ILE A 181 5.30 5.33 -0.14
C ILE A 181 4.65 4.45 -1.21
N SER A 182 3.47 3.88 -0.96
CA SER A 182 2.75 3.09 -1.95
C SER A 182 2.39 3.91 -3.19
N ILE A 183 1.85 5.11 -2.99
CA ILE A 183 1.52 6.02 -4.08
C ILE A 183 2.78 6.53 -4.77
N LEU A 184 3.82 6.93 -4.03
CA LEU A 184 5.09 7.38 -4.60
C LEU A 184 5.68 6.33 -5.54
N VAL A 185 5.76 5.08 -5.09
CA VAL A 185 6.29 3.98 -5.90
C VAL A 185 5.42 3.74 -7.13
N ALA A 186 4.09 3.74 -6.98
CA ALA A 186 3.16 3.58 -8.10
C ALA A 186 3.31 4.69 -9.15
N LEU A 187 3.55 5.95 -8.73
CA LEU A 187 3.75 7.08 -9.63
C LEU A 187 5.02 6.97 -10.48
N HIS A 188 6.00 6.18 -10.05
CA HIS A 188 7.23 5.93 -10.81
C HIS A 188 7.16 4.70 -11.73
N LEU A 189 6.03 4.03 -11.79
CA LEU A 189 5.77 2.96 -12.76
C LEU A 189 5.43 3.54 -14.15
N ARG A 190 5.15 2.65 -15.12
CA ARG A 190 4.66 3.07 -16.43
C ARG A 190 3.41 3.96 -16.27
N PRO A 191 3.22 4.96 -17.15
CA PRO A 191 2.13 5.94 -17.00
C PRO A 191 0.74 5.33 -16.79
N GLN A 192 0.43 4.25 -17.50
CA GLN A 192 -0.86 3.57 -17.39
C GLN A 192 -1.05 2.93 -16.00
N LEU A 193 0.03 2.38 -15.42
CA LEU A 193 0.01 1.81 -14.07
C LEU A 193 -0.13 2.90 -13.00
N ALA A 194 0.63 3.98 -13.15
CA ALA A 194 0.55 5.14 -12.27
C ALA A 194 -0.85 5.75 -12.25
N GLU A 195 -1.44 5.93 -13.43
CA GLU A 195 -2.82 6.42 -13.55
C GLU A 195 -3.82 5.46 -12.93
N ALA A 196 -3.73 4.16 -13.22
CA ALA A 196 -4.62 3.15 -12.66
C ALA A 196 -4.55 3.13 -11.12
N ALA A 197 -3.35 3.17 -10.55
CA ALA A 197 -3.15 3.16 -9.10
C ALA A 197 -3.80 4.38 -8.43
N VAL A 198 -3.53 5.59 -8.93
CA VAL A 198 -4.09 6.83 -8.35
C VAL A 198 -5.61 6.89 -8.52
N LYS A 199 -6.13 6.49 -9.69
CA LYS A 199 -7.59 6.44 -9.94
C LYS A 199 -8.27 5.43 -9.00
N SER A 200 -7.72 4.23 -8.87
CA SER A 200 -8.27 3.18 -8.01
C SER A 200 -8.27 3.60 -6.54
N TYR A 201 -7.16 4.16 -6.07
CA TYR A 201 -7.06 4.71 -4.73
C TYR A 201 -8.10 5.81 -4.47
N ALA A 202 -8.19 6.79 -5.39
CA ALA A 202 -9.13 7.89 -5.26
C ALA A 202 -10.59 7.42 -5.26
N TYR A 203 -10.96 6.54 -6.18
CA TYR A 203 -12.34 6.05 -6.29
C TYR A 203 -12.73 5.17 -5.11
N PHE A 204 -11.81 4.37 -4.60
CA PHE A 204 -12.06 3.60 -3.39
C PHE A 204 -12.32 4.50 -2.19
N TRP A 205 -11.40 5.40 -1.85
CA TRP A 205 -11.53 6.27 -0.68
C TRP A 205 -12.69 7.25 -0.79
N HIS A 206 -13.09 7.64 -1.99
CA HIS A 206 -14.29 8.45 -2.19
C HIS A 206 -15.58 7.72 -1.77
N THR A 207 -15.60 6.40 -1.77
CA THR A 207 -16.77 5.60 -1.37
C THR A 207 -16.78 5.23 0.12
N VAL A 208 -15.66 5.41 0.81
CA VAL A 208 -15.54 5.14 2.24
C VAL A 208 -16.04 6.36 3.01
N PRO A 209 -17.15 6.25 3.76
CA PRO A 209 -17.68 7.37 4.52
C PRO A 209 -16.73 7.72 5.66
N ASP A 210 -16.59 9.03 5.92
CA ASP A 210 -15.92 9.47 7.15
C ASP A 210 -16.77 9.12 8.38
N PRO A 211 -16.12 8.89 9.53
CA PRO A 211 -16.84 8.70 10.78
C PRO A 211 -17.72 9.92 11.11
N ASP A 212 -18.88 9.68 11.71
CA ASP A 212 -19.73 10.73 12.26
C ASP A 212 -18.95 11.62 13.23
N SER A 213 -19.38 12.89 13.36
CA SER A 213 -18.70 13.92 14.16
C SER A 213 -18.17 13.41 15.51
N GLY A 214 -16.97 13.87 15.86
CA GLY A 214 -16.10 13.35 16.92
C GLY A 214 -16.65 13.16 18.33
N VAL A 215 -17.90 13.60 18.64
CA VAL A 215 -18.52 13.41 19.96
C VAL A 215 -19.89 12.79 19.80
N LYS A 216 -20.08 11.57 20.33
CA LYS A 216 -21.37 10.88 20.38
C LYS A 216 -21.69 10.53 21.82
N ASN A 217 -22.85 10.98 22.31
CA ASN A 217 -23.30 10.77 23.71
C ASN A 217 -22.26 11.24 24.76
N GLY A 218 -21.56 12.36 24.50
CA GLY A 218 -20.58 12.93 25.42
C GLY A 218 -19.22 12.20 25.43
N LYS A 219 -19.03 11.18 24.57
CA LYS A 219 -17.74 10.50 24.36
C LYS A 219 -17.18 10.83 22.99
N MET A 220 -15.85 10.91 22.90
CA MET A 220 -15.17 10.98 21.62
C MET A 220 -15.47 9.73 20.81
N ASN A 221 -15.65 9.89 19.48
CA ASN A 221 -15.80 8.76 18.60
C ASN A 221 -14.43 8.04 18.48
N GLU A 222 -14.41 6.75 18.85
CA GLU A 222 -13.20 5.93 18.87
C GLU A 222 -12.61 5.72 17.47
N ASP A 223 -13.42 5.85 16.41
CA ASP A 223 -12.93 5.79 15.02
C ASP A 223 -11.85 6.83 14.70
N PHE A 224 -11.82 7.97 15.44
CA PHE A 224 -10.75 8.96 15.30
C PHE A 224 -9.46 8.61 16.07
N ALA A 225 -9.49 7.56 16.87
CA ALA A 225 -8.31 7.03 17.55
C ALA A 225 -7.57 5.96 16.71
N ASP A 226 -8.15 5.58 15.57
CA ASP A 226 -7.54 4.65 14.64
C ASP A 226 -6.19 5.20 14.12
N GLU A 227 -5.24 4.32 13.94
CA GLU A 227 -3.92 4.68 13.39
C GLU A 227 -3.99 5.06 11.90
N HIS A 228 -5.06 4.67 11.19
CA HIS A 228 -5.33 5.13 9.83
C HIS A 228 -6.02 6.49 9.81
N GLY A 229 -5.76 7.26 8.77
CA GLY A 229 -6.54 8.45 8.46
C GLY A 229 -7.97 8.11 8.03
N THR A 230 -8.90 9.05 8.18
CA THR A 230 -10.26 8.89 7.64
C THR A 230 -10.25 8.74 6.12
N GLY A 231 -11.32 8.20 5.54
CA GLY A 231 -11.45 8.04 4.10
C GLY A 231 -11.15 9.32 3.32
N SER A 232 -11.71 10.46 3.73
CA SER A 232 -11.45 11.76 3.11
C SER A 232 -10.00 12.22 3.28
N GLN A 233 -9.37 11.99 4.43
CA GLN A 233 -7.95 12.34 4.63
C GLN A 233 -7.06 11.54 3.68
N ARG A 234 -7.25 10.24 3.60
CA ARG A 234 -6.50 9.35 2.69
C ARG A 234 -6.75 9.75 1.24
N LEU A 235 -8.01 10.01 0.83
CA LEU A 235 -8.36 10.50 -0.50
C LEU A 235 -7.55 11.75 -0.88
N TYR A 236 -7.62 12.80 -0.05
CA TYR A 236 -6.95 14.07 -0.36
C TYR A 236 -5.43 13.94 -0.37
N ASN A 237 -4.85 13.12 0.50
CA ASN A 237 -3.41 12.87 0.53
C ASN A 237 -2.96 12.18 -0.75
N GLY A 238 -3.64 11.11 -1.19
CA GLY A 238 -3.31 10.42 -2.42
C GLY A 238 -3.48 11.26 -3.68
N LEU A 239 -4.61 11.99 -3.78
CA LEU A 239 -4.84 12.92 -4.89
C LEU A 239 -3.78 14.03 -4.96
N CYS A 240 -3.34 14.53 -3.80
CA CYS A 240 -2.32 15.56 -3.71
C CYS A 240 -0.97 15.05 -4.21
N LEU A 241 -0.58 13.84 -3.86
CA LEU A 241 0.67 13.24 -4.36
C LEU A 241 0.61 13.02 -5.87
N GLY A 242 -0.49 12.47 -6.40
CA GLY A 242 -0.70 12.32 -7.84
C GLY A 242 -0.62 13.66 -8.58
N TYR A 243 -1.36 14.67 -8.12
CA TYR A 243 -1.34 16.01 -8.70
C TYR A 243 0.02 16.69 -8.58
N GLY A 244 0.69 16.55 -7.42
CA GLY A 244 2.02 17.11 -7.18
C GLY A 244 3.08 16.51 -8.11
N HIS A 245 2.97 15.22 -8.40
CA HIS A 245 3.83 14.52 -9.37
C HIS A 245 3.57 15.00 -10.81
N SER A 246 2.30 15.02 -11.22
CA SER A 246 1.93 15.39 -12.60
C SER A 246 0.60 16.13 -12.67
N PRO A 247 0.60 17.48 -12.55
CA PRO A 247 -0.60 18.28 -12.73
C PRO A 247 -1.24 18.10 -14.12
N ALA A 248 -0.43 17.80 -15.14
CA ALA A 248 -0.91 17.58 -16.50
C ALA A 248 -1.77 16.31 -16.61
N VAL A 249 -1.45 15.27 -15.85
CA VAL A 249 -2.18 14.00 -15.84
C VAL A 249 -3.36 14.06 -14.89
N PHE A 250 -3.14 14.50 -13.66
CA PHE A 250 -4.15 14.42 -12.59
C PHE A 250 -4.94 15.71 -12.35
N GLY A 251 -4.75 16.74 -13.18
CA GLY A 251 -5.44 18.02 -13.04
C GLY A 251 -6.97 17.96 -13.12
N LYS A 252 -7.52 16.92 -13.76
CA LYS A 252 -8.96 16.70 -13.79
C LYS A 252 -9.57 16.47 -12.40
N PHE A 253 -8.84 15.95 -11.43
CA PHE A 253 -9.35 15.84 -10.06
C PHE A 253 -9.58 17.22 -9.43
N VAL A 254 -8.76 18.21 -9.79
CA VAL A 254 -8.95 19.59 -9.32
C VAL A 254 -10.13 20.25 -10.06
N SER A 255 -10.19 20.16 -11.38
CA SER A 255 -11.27 20.78 -12.17
C SER A 255 -12.64 20.14 -11.92
N ALA A 256 -12.70 18.87 -11.53
CA ALA A 256 -13.92 18.16 -11.13
C ALA A 256 -14.28 18.37 -9.65
N GLY A 257 -13.49 19.12 -8.88
CA GLY A 257 -13.75 19.42 -7.48
C GLY A 257 -13.40 18.30 -6.49
N TRP A 258 -12.79 17.20 -6.95
CA TRP A 258 -12.36 16.10 -6.08
C TRP A 258 -11.17 16.49 -5.21
N LEU A 259 -10.23 17.27 -5.75
CA LEU A 259 -9.15 17.88 -4.98
C LEU A 259 -9.39 19.38 -4.89
N PRO A 260 -9.68 19.94 -3.71
CA PRO A 260 -9.91 21.37 -3.56
C PRO A 260 -8.73 22.21 -4.07
N GLN A 261 -9.00 23.28 -4.81
CA GLN A 261 -7.98 24.17 -5.37
C GLN A 261 -7.02 24.71 -4.29
N ALA A 262 -7.53 24.98 -3.09
CA ALA A 262 -6.71 25.43 -1.97
C ALA A 262 -5.69 24.35 -1.54
N ARG A 263 -6.10 23.07 -1.52
CA ARG A 263 -5.22 21.93 -1.20
C ARG A 263 -4.18 21.70 -2.30
N ALA A 264 -4.59 21.80 -3.55
CA ALA A 264 -3.75 21.59 -4.73
C ALA A 264 -2.51 22.50 -4.77
N LYS A 265 -2.59 23.72 -4.22
CA LYS A 265 -1.46 24.68 -4.20
C LYS A 265 -0.22 24.16 -3.48
N GLY A 266 -0.38 23.27 -2.49
CA GLY A 266 0.73 22.72 -1.71
C GLY A 266 1.29 21.40 -2.25
N CYS A 267 0.59 20.75 -3.16
CA CYS A 267 0.86 19.35 -3.52
C CYS A 267 2.21 19.12 -4.21
N ALA A 268 2.68 20.03 -5.04
CA ALA A 268 4.01 19.91 -5.66
C ALA A 268 5.14 19.91 -4.61
N GLN A 269 5.01 20.75 -3.58
CA GLN A 269 6.00 20.79 -2.49
C GLN A 269 5.91 19.55 -1.60
N GLU A 270 4.71 19.08 -1.33
CA GLU A 270 4.49 17.86 -0.53
C GLU A 270 5.09 16.64 -1.23
N TYR A 271 4.80 16.46 -2.52
CA TYR A 271 5.39 15.41 -3.35
C TYR A 271 6.93 15.49 -3.35
N ALA A 272 7.51 16.67 -3.58
CA ALA A 272 8.97 16.85 -3.61
C ALA A 272 9.64 16.52 -2.27
N ARG A 273 8.97 16.81 -1.14
CA ARG A 273 9.48 16.43 0.20
C ARG A 273 9.45 14.93 0.40
N LEU A 274 8.37 14.27 0.02
CA LEU A 274 8.25 12.82 0.09
C LEU A 274 9.31 12.13 -0.79
N GLU A 275 9.43 12.56 -2.05
CA GLU A 275 10.45 12.05 -2.96
C GLU A 275 11.87 12.24 -2.40
N SER A 276 12.16 13.42 -1.83
CA SER A 276 13.45 13.68 -1.16
C SER A 276 13.69 12.77 0.04
N ALA A 277 12.67 12.47 0.84
CA ALA A 277 12.77 11.52 1.93
C ALA A 277 13.09 10.11 1.42
N PHE A 278 12.34 9.63 0.43
CA PHE A 278 12.56 8.33 -0.22
C PHE A 278 13.99 8.20 -0.77
N VAL A 279 14.47 9.23 -1.48
CA VAL A 279 15.83 9.27 -2.05
C VAL A 279 16.91 9.13 -0.98
N ARG A 280 16.67 9.64 0.22
CA ARG A 280 17.65 9.59 1.31
C ARG A 280 17.58 8.31 2.14
N THR A 281 16.40 7.71 2.28
CA THR A 281 16.17 6.63 3.23
C THR A 281 16.04 5.26 2.57
N VAL A 282 15.38 5.16 1.41
CA VAL A 282 15.11 3.89 0.73
C VAL A 282 15.97 3.68 -0.50
N LEU A 283 16.16 4.73 -1.32
CA LEU A 283 16.90 4.62 -2.58
C LEU A 283 18.35 4.08 -2.40
N PRO A 284 19.10 4.36 -1.33
CA PRO A 284 20.42 3.76 -1.11
C PRO A 284 20.43 2.22 -1.08
N PHE A 285 19.28 1.62 -0.80
CA PHE A 285 19.11 0.16 -0.80
C PHE A 285 18.58 -0.38 -2.14
N ILE A 286 18.32 0.45 -3.13
CA ILE A 286 17.78 0.03 -4.41
C ILE A 286 18.91 -0.25 -5.43
N ASP A 287 18.82 -1.40 -6.09
CA ASP A 287 19.56 -1.68 -7.32
C ASP A 287 18.86 -0.97 -8.48
N THR A 288 19.43 0.13 -8.94
CA THR A 288 18.79 1.00 -9.94
C THR A 288 18.66 0.35 -11.32
N LYS A 289 19.53 -0.60 -11.67
CA LYS A 289 19.44 -1.34 -12.92
C LYS A 289 18.23 -2.28 -12.90
N LYS A 290 18.11 -3.07 -11.84
CA LYS A 290 16.93 -3.94 -11.65
C LYS A 290 15.64 -3.14 -11.50
N MET A 291 15.71 -1.96 -10.86
CA MET A 291 14.54 -1.08 -10.75
C MET A 291 14.03 -0.64 -12.13
N ALA A 292 14.92 -0.29 -13.05
CA ALA A 292 14.53 0.07 -14.41
C ALA A 292 13.86 -1.11 -15.15
N GLU A 293 14.31 -2.34 -14.91
CA GLU A 293 13.69 -3.56 -15.44
C GLU A 293 12.27 -3.73 -14.88
N VAL A 294 12.10 -3.59 -13.56
CA VAL A 294 10.80 -3.68 -12.86
C VAL A 294 9.82 -2.60 -13.33
N GLN A 295 10.29 -1.37 -13.53
CA GLN A 295 9.47 -0.26 -14.04
C GLN A 295 8.97 -0.50 -15.48
N ALA A 296 9.69 -1.27 -16.28
CA ALA A 296 9.30 -1.61 -17.64
C ALA A 296 8.21 -2.70 -17.73
N VAL A 297 7.96 -3.44 -16.65
CA VAL A 297 6.98 -4.53 -16.61
C VAL A 297 5.54 -3.98 -16.63
N ASP A 298 4.65 -4.67 -17.31
CA ASP A 298 3.22 -4.44 -17.21
C ASP A 298 2.62 -5.29 -16.07
N TRP A 299 2.48 -4.65 -14.90
CA TRP A 299 1.96 -5.31 -13.71
C TRP A 299 0.43 -5.49 -13.72
N LEU A 300 -0.30 -4.77 -14.61
CA LEU A 300 -1.74 -4.95 -14.82
C LEU A 300 -2.06 -6.10 -15.76
N ALA A 301 -1.05 -6.66 -16.43
CA ALA A 301 -1.27 -7.65 -17.49
C ALA A 301 -2.10 -8.84 -17.02
N ALA A 302 -3.18 -9.01 -17.72
CA ALA A 302 -4.24 -9.95 -17.57
C ALA A 302 -3.76 -11.41 -17.53
N ASN A 303 -4.03 -12.07 -16.43
CA ASN A 303 -4.33 -13.50 -16.36
C ASN A 303 -5.25 -13.79 -15.17
N TYR A 304 -5.84 -12.73 -14.61
CA TYR A 304 -6.91 -12.87 -13.63
C TYR A 304 -8.17 -13.23 -14.43
N GLY A 305 -8.59 -14.46 -14.35
CA GLY A 305 -9.81 -14.92 -15.03
C GLY A 305 -11.04 -14.13 -14.56
N PRO A 306 -12.13 -14.10 -15.33
CA PRO A 306 -13.36 -13.45 -14.92
C PRO A 306 -13.75 -13.94 -13.53
N ALA A 307 -14.15 -13.01 -12.65
CA ALA A 307 -14.66 -13.34 -11.34
C ALA A 307 -15.81 -14.36 -11.50
N GLN A 308 -15.72 -15.47 -10.80
CA GLN A 308 -16.91 -16.29 -10.60
C GLN A 308 -17.91 -15.42 -9.84
N PRO A 309 -19.23 -15.47 -10.15
CA PRO A 309 -20.20 -14.71 -9.39
C PRO A 309 -20.01 -15.03 -7.92
N ALA A 310 -19.67 -14.00 -7.14
CA ALA A 310 -19.50 -14.12 -5.71
C ALA A 310 -20.79 -14.71 -5.15
N THR A 311 -20.72 -15.87 -4.54
CA THR A 311 -21.77 -16.30 -3.61
C THR A 311 -21.86 -15.17 -2.60
N ALA A 312 -23.04 -14.54 -2.50
CA ALA A 312 -23.27 -13.28 -1.84
C ALA A 312 -22.61 -13.26 -0.45
N VAL A 313 -21.44 -12.64 -0.37
CA VAL A 313 -20.85 -12.24 0.90
C VAL A 313 -21.65 -11.02 1.34
N THR A 314 -22.36 -11.18 2.44
CA THR A 314 -23.11 -10.06 3.04
C THR A 314 -22.08 -9.12 3.67
N VAL A 315 -21.62 -8.14 2.89
CA VAL A 315 -20.79 -7.06 3.42
C VAL A 315 -21.61 -6.33 4.47
N ARG A 316 -21.33 -6.58 5.74
CA ARG A 316 -21.83 -5.72 6.82
C ARG A 316 -21.11 -4.39 6.70
N ASN A 317 -21.87 -3.29 6.68
CA ASN A 317 -21.33 -1.92 6.83
C ASN A 317 -20.88 -1.71 8.29
N THR A 318 -19.88 -2.47 8.71
CA THR A 318 -19.16 -2.22 9.96
C THR A 318 -17.81 -1.59 9.56
N PRO A 319 -17.40 -0.52 10.23
CA PRO A 319 -16.04 -0.03 10.06
C PRO A 319 -15.07 -1.18 10.36
N PRO A 320 -13.87 -1.17 9.74
CA PRO A 320 -12.87 -2.20 10.01
C PRO A 320 -12.67 -2.28 11.53
N PRO A 321 -12.56 -3.50 12.09
CA PRO A 321 -12.28 -3.66 13.52
C PRO A 321 -11.01 -2.86 13.83
N ALA A 322 -11.08 -2.07 14.90
CA ALA A 322 -9.92 -1.36 15.43
C ALA A 322 -8.76 -2.38 15.51
N ALA A 323 -7.65 -2.05 14.87
CA ALA A 323 -6.48 -2.91 14.88
C ALA A 323 -6.19 -3.26 16.34
N THR A 324 -6.23 -4.55 16.67
CA THR A 324 -5.96 -5.01 18.03
C THR A 324 -4.58 -4.50 18.41
N ALA A 325 -4.56 -3.60 19.40
CA ALA A 325 -3.34 -3.01 19.92
C ALA A 325 -2.28 -4.11 20.11
N ARG A 326 -1.12 -3.93 19.50
CA ARG A 326 0.03 -4.81 19.71
C ARG A 326 0.24 -4.96 21.19
N SER A 327 0.05 -6.14 21.74
CA SER A 327 0.37 -6.45 23.13
C SER A 327 1.88 -6.69 23.29
N ASP A 328 2.67 -5.65 23.06
CA ASP A 328 4.08 -5.63 23.46
C ASP A 328 4.20 -4.92 24.81
N ALA A 329 3.52 -5.46 25.83
CA ALA A 329 3.82 -5.09 27.21
C ALA A 329 5.04 -5.93 27.66
N PRO A 330 6.13 -5.31 28.12
CA PRO A 330 7.23 -6.02 28.73
C PRO A 330 6.74 -6.69 30.04
N PRO A 331 7.29 -7.86 30.42
CA PRO A 331 6.88 -8.57 31.61
C PRO A 331 7.14 -7.72 32.85
N GLY A 332 6.09 -7.54 33.65
CA GLY A 332 6.08 -6.68 34.83
C GLY A 332 7.18 -7.00 35.84
N GLY A 333 8.03 -6.01 36.07
CA GLY A 333 8.90 -5.97 37.25
C GLY A 333 8.09 -5.58 38.47
N GLN A 334 7.95 -6.47 39.42
CA GLN A 334 7.45 -6.15 40.76
C GLN A 334 8.48 -5.28 41.49
N GLY A 335 8.09 -4.07 41.88
CA GLY A 335 8.84 -3.23 42.79
C GLY A 335 8.00 -2.92 44.04
N PRO A 336 8.59 -2.71 45.22
CA PRO A 336 7.96 -2.97 46.50
C PRO A 336 7.11 -1.80 47.02
N VAL A 337 6.09 -2.19 47.79
CA VAL A 337 5.21 -1.35 48.62
C VAL A 337 5.97 -0.55 49.62
N GLY A 338 5.85 0.79 49.61
CA GLY A 338 6.27 1.69 50.65
C GLY A 338 5.09 2.49 51.20
N ARG A 339 4.72 2.23 52.46
CA ARG A 339 3.73 2.98 53.24
C ARG A 339 4.26 4.33 53.65
N GLY A 340 3.37 5.28 53.80
CA GLY A 340 3.64 6.47 54.61
C GLY A 340 2.57 7.54 54.45
N THR A 341 1.63 7.58 55.37
CA THR A 341 0.79 8.74 55.77
C THR A 341 1.56 9.61 56.79
N PRO A 342 1.15 10.83 57.16
CA PRO A 342 -0.20 11.42 57.25
C PRO A 342 -0.51 12.52 56.23
#